data_cf60065948b9b6ab81da747c45f4a943
#
_entry.id   cf60065948b9b6ab81da747c45f4a943
#
_cell.length_a   1.000
_cell.length_b   1.000
_cell.length_c   1.000
_cell.angle_alpha   90.00
_cell.angle_beta   90.00
_cell.angle_gamma   90.00
#
_symmetry.space_group_name_H-M   'P 1'
#
loop_
_entity.id
_entity.type
_entity.pdbx_description
1 polymer ?
#
loop_
_entity_poly.entity_id
_entity_poly.type
_entity_poly.pdbx_seq_one_letter_code
_entity_poly.pdbx_strand_id
1 'polypeptide(L)'
;LPDTCTVAEASKTAASAMLRGARGNSGVITSLLFRGFSKALKGKDEASAEDLANALKMGVEAAYKAVMKPTEGTILTVSRLAAEKAAECTEMEIPAMWDATLAAGQAALEDTPNLLPVLKKAGVVDAGGQGIMFIFEGMKQVFDGGEIVAGAEVAAKPKVSSEAAGKGVFTDDLMK
;
A
#
# COMPACT_ATOMS: atom_id res chain seq x y z
N LEU A 1 14.92 2.55 12.49
CA LEU A 1 15.22 1.17 12.87
C LEU A 1 16.72 0.94 12.73
N PRO A 2 17.36 0.14 13.61
CA PRO A 2 18.76 -0.24 13.43
C PRO A 2 18.90 -1.19 12.22
N ASP A 3 20.08 -1.22 11.60
CA ASP A 3 20.36 -2.08 10.43
C ASP A 3 20.26 -3.59 10.74
N THR A 4 20.23 -3.94 12.03
CA THR A 4 20.11 -5.32 12.53
C THR A 4 18.69 -5.71 12.95
N CYS A 5 17.65 -4.92 12.58
CA CYS A 5 16.28 -5.27 12.97
C CYS A 5 15.78 -6.50 12.19
N THR A 6 14.92 -7.29 12.83
CA THR A 6 14.27 -8.44 12.19
C THR A 6 13.20 -8.01 11.19
N VAL A 7 12.84 -8.89 10.25
CA VAL A 7 11.72 -8.60 9.32
C VAL A 7 10.39 -8.42 10.07
N ALA A 8 10.22 -9.10 11.21
CA ALA A 8 9.06 -8.92 12.08
C ALA A 8 9.00 -7.50 12.66
N GLU A 9 10.11 -6.96 13.14
CA GLU A 9 10.20 -5.61 13.71
C GLU A 9 10.04 -4.55 12.62
N ALA A 10 10.72 -4.72 11.49
CA ALA A 10 10.64 -3.80 10.35
C ALA A 10 9.22 -3.69 9.82
N SER A 11 8.59 -4.83 9.51
CA SER A 11 7.23 -4.87 8.97
C SER A 11 6.19 -4.32 9.95
N LYS A 12 6.32 -4.61 11.26
CA LYS A 12 5.45 -4.07 12.32
C LYS A 12 5.58 -2.55 12.43
N THR A 13 6.79 -2.03 12.37
CA THR A 13 7.04 -0.59 12.44
C THR A 13 6.48 0.13 11.23
N ALA A 14 6.70 -0.40 10.02
CA ALA A 14 6.14 0.12 8.78
C ALA A 14 4.60 0.14 8.82
N ALA A 15 3.96 -0.99 9.16
CA ALA A 15 2.50 -1.09 9.27
C ALA A 15 1.92 -0.07 10.27
N SER A 16 2.57 0.09 11.43
CA SER A 16 2.14 1.04 12.47
C SER A 16 2.28 2.50 12.00
N ALA A 17 3.36 2.82 11.30
CA ALA A 17 3.58 4.17 10.75
C ALA A 17 2.57 4.49 9.64
N MET A 18 2.32 3.54 8.72
CA MET A 18 1.33 3.68 7.65
C MET A 18 -0.08 3.91 8.20
N LEU A 19 -0.48 3.17 9.25
CA LEU A 19 -1.79 3.35 9.89
C LEU A 19 -1.95 4.74 10.48
N ARG A 20 -0.93 5.26 11.19
CA ARG A 20 -0.97 6.62 11.75
C ARG A 20 -0.95 7.70 10.67
N GLY A 21 -0.26 7.44 9.57
CA GLY A 21 -0.15 8.36 8.44
C GLY A 21 -1.29 8.27 7.43
N ALA A 22 -2.16 7.26 7.53
CA ALA A 22 -3.22 7.00 6.55
C ALA A 22 -4.14 8.22 6.36
N ARG A 23 -4.40 8.55 5.11
CA ARG A 23 -5.35 9.60 4.69
C ARG A 23 -6.13 9.07 3.49
N GLY A 24 -7.45 9.28 3.53
CA GLY A 24 -8.36 8.81 2.49
C GLY A 24 -8.42 7.28 2.36
N ASN A 25 -9.21 6.79 1.41
CA ASN A 25 -9.45 5.35 1.23
C ASN A 25 -8.19 4.58 0.86
N SER A 26 -7.38 5.12 -0.07
CA SER A 26 -6.15 4.44 -0.51
C SER A 26 -5.14 4.29 0.62
N GLY A 27 -4.97 5.34 1.46
CA GLY A 27 -4.09 5.27 2.63
C GLY A 27 -4.55 4.23 3.66
N VAL A 28 -5.87 4.15 3.91
CA VAL A 28 -6.44 3.13 4.81
C VAL A 28 -6.22 1.73 4.24
N ILE A 29 -6.52 1.50 2.96
CA ILE A 29 -6.35 0.19 2.30
C ILE A 29 -4.87 -0.22 2.34
N THR A 30 -3.95 0.68 1.98
CA THR A 30 -2.50 0.40 2.04
C THR A 30 -2.07 0.04 3.46
N SER A 31 -2.55 0.75 4.48
CA SER A 31 -2.23 0.43 5.87
C SER A 31 -2.74 -0.95 6.30
N LEU A 32 -3.88 -1.40 5.77
CA LEU A 32 -4.44 -2.72 6.03
C LEU A 32 -3.66 -3.82 5.31
N LEU A 33 -3.23 -3.58 4.06
CA LEU A 33 -2.32 -4.47 3.33
C LEU A 33 -1.05 -4.73 4.14
N PHE A 34 -0.38 -3.67 4.60
CA PHE A 34 0.85 -3.80 5.39
C PHE A 34 0.61 -4.35 6.79
N ARG A 35 -0.56 -4.13 7.39
CA ARG A 35 -0.93 -4.76 8.66
C ARG A 35 -1.07 -6.27 8.54
N GLY A 36 -1.71 -6.77 7.49
CA GLY A 36 -1.81 -8.22 7.22
C GLY A 36 -0.44 -8.81 6.90
N PHE A 37 0.35 -8.13 6.07
CA PHE A 37 1.72 -8.47 5.73
C PHE A 37 2.60 -8.63 6.99
N SER A 38 2.61 -7.64 7.86
CA SER A 38 3.36 -7.69 9.13
C SER A 38 2.88 -8.80 10.07
N LYS A 39 1.59 -9.11 10.07
CA LYS A 39 1.03 -10.19 10.88
C LYS A 39 1.54 -11.56 10.45
N ALA A 40 1.72 -11.77 9.14
CA ALA A 40 2.27 -13.01 8.59
C ALA A 40 3.76 -13.20 8.97
N LEU A 41 4.51 -12.11 9.06
CA LEU A 41 5.94 -12.13 9.40
C LEU A 41 6.23 -12.10 10.90
N LYS A 42 5.20 -12.16 11.75
CA LYS A 42 5.37 -12.11 13.21
C LYS A 42 6.29 -13.23 13.69
N GLY A 43 7.33 -12.86 14.45
CA GLY A 43 8.28 -13.79 15.07
C GLY A 43 9.33 -14.35 14.10
N LYS A 44 9.45 -13.78 12.90
CA LYS A 44 10.49 -14.16 11.93
C LYS A 44 11.63 -13.16 11.98
N ASP A 45 12.85 -13.67 12.03
CA ASP A 45 14.08 -12.87 11.95
C ASP A 45 14.38 -12.52 10.49
N GLU A 46 14.23 -13.49 9.60
CA GLU A 46 14.40 -13.40 8.15
C GLU A 46 13.13 -13.91 7.45
N ALA A 47 13.01 -13.63 6.18
CA ALA A 47 11.88 -14.09 5.36
C ALA A 47 12.37 -14.77 4.09
N SER A 48 11.78 -15.92 3.76
CA SER A 48 11.93 -16.59 2.47
C SER A 48 10.95 -16.01 1.44
N ALA A 49 11.07 -16.44 0.18
CA ALA A 49 10.11 -16.10 -0.87
C ALA A 49 8.69 -16.56 -0.50
N GLU A 50 8.55 -17.77 0.06
CA GLU A 50 7.28 -18.29 0.55
C GLU A 50 6.68 -17.42 1.66
N ASP A 51 7.52 -16.96 2.60
CA ASP A 51 7.08 -16.06 3.68
C ASP A 51 6.57 -14.73 3.15
N LEU A 52 7.25 -14.14 2.16
CA LEU A 52 6.84 -12.89 1.53
C LEU A 52 5.56 -13.06 0.70
N ALA A 53 5.43 -14.14 -0.04
CA ALA A 53 4.21 -14.47 -0.78
C ALA A 53 3.00 -14.63 0.16
N ASN A 54 3.18 -15.39 1.25
CA ASN A 54 2.15 -15.53 2.29
C ASN A 54 1.82 -14.19 2.96
N ALA A 55 2.83 -13.35 3.18
CA ALA A 55 2.63 -12.01 3.76
C ALA A 55 1.80 -11.11 2.84
N LEU A 56 2.06 -11.12 1.53
CA LEU A 56 1.24 -10.42 0.54
C LEU A 56 -0.20 -10.92 0.55
N LYS A 57 -0.40 -12.25 0.53
CA LYS A 57 -1.73 -12.87 0.59
C LYS A 57 -2.50 -12.44 1.83
N MET A 58 -1.91 -12.54 3.02
CA MET A 58 -2.53 -12.12 4.27
C MET A 58 -2.84 -10.62 4.30
N GLY A 59 -2.00 -9.81 3.66
CA GLY A 59 -2.25 -8.37 3.46
C GLY A 59 -3.52 -8.13 2.64
N VAL A 60 -3.64 -8.79 1.50
CA VAL A 60 -4.81 -8.72 0.61
C VAL A 60 -6.08 -9.17 1.33
N GLU A 61 -6.05 -10.31 2.02
CA GLU A 61 -7.19 -10.81 2.79
C GLU A 61 -7.64 -9.80 3.86
N ALA A 62 -6.70 -9.18 4.56
CA ALA A 62 -7.01 -8.16 5.57
C ALA A 62 -7.67 -6.93 4.96
N ALA A 63 -7.21 -6.48 3.78
CA ALA A 63 -7.76 -5.34 3.08
C ALA A 63 -9.18 -5.63 2.54
N TYR A 64 -9.37 -6.77 1.85
CA TYR A 64 -10.71 -7.17 1.35
C TYR A 64 -11.73 -7.35 2.47
N LYS A 65 -11.33 -7.95 3.60
CA LYS A 65 -12.21 -8.15 4.77
C LYS A 65 -12.66 -6.84 5.41
N ALA A 66 -11.86 -5.81 5.34
CA ALA A 66 -12.15 -4.52 5.97
C ALA A 66 -13.01 -3.60 5.09
N VAL A 67 -13.02 -3.81 3.77
CA VAL A 67 -13.81 -3.02 2.83
C VAL A 67 -15.19 -3.64 2.68
N MET A 68 -16.25 -2.91 3.05
CA MET A 68 -17.63 -3.43 3.02
C MET A 68 -18.10 -3.83 1.60
N LYS A 69 -17.65 -3.11 0.58
CA LYS A 69 -17.95 -3.40 -0.84
C LYS A 69 -16.65 -3.30 -1.64
N PRO A 70 -15.83 -4.36 -1.70
CA PRO A 70 -14.65 -4.38 -2.54
C PRO A 70 -15.01 -4.12 -4.01
N THR A 71 -14.32 -3.18 -4.63
CA THR A 71 -14.53 -2.83 -6.03
C THR A 71 -13.32 -3.30 -6.84
N GLU A 72 -13.57 -4.10 -7.88
CA GLU A 72 -12.52 -4.50 -8.81
C GLU A 72 -12.12 -3.34 -9.72
N GLY A 73 -10.90 -3.40 -10.28
CA GLY A 73 -10.31 -2.30 -11.03
C GLY A 73 -9.69 -1.22 -10.14
N THR A 74 -9.33 -1.56 -8.89
CA THR A 74 -8.75 -0.66 -7.92
C THR A 74 -7.45 -1.24 -7.33
N ILE A 75 -6.82 -0.51 -6.39
CA ILE A 75 -5.68 -0.99 -5.60
C ILE A 75 -5.87 -2.42 -5.05
N LEU A 76 -7.11 -2.82 -4.74
CA LEU A 76 -7.42 -4.17 -4.25
C LEU A 76 -7.14 -5.22 -5.32
N THR A 77 -7.58 -4.99 -6.56
CA THR A 77 -7.35 -5.89 -7.71
C THR A 77 -5.85 -6.02 -7.99
N VAL A 78 -5.15 -4.88 -8.07
CA VAL A 78 -3.70 -4.85 -8.33
C VAL A 78 -2.95 -5.64 -7.26
N SER A 79 -3.24 -5.37 -5.98
CA SER A 79 -2.60 -6.07 -4.87
C SER A 79 -2.91 -7.58 -4.86
N ARG A 80 -4.14 -7.96 -5.19
CA ARG A 80 -4.57 -9.36 -5.23
C ARG A 80 -3.85 -10.13 -6.33
N LEU A 81 -3.84 -9.63 -7.56
CA LEU A 81 -3.20 -10.31 -8.68
C LEU A 81 -1.68 -10.39 -8.52
N ALA A 82 -1.05 -9.37 -7.95
CA ALA A 82 0.35 -9.41 -7.56
C ALA A 82 0.63 -10.50 -6.51
N ALA A 83 -0.20 -10.60 -5.46
CA ALA A 83 -0.05 -11.59 -4.41
C ALA A 83 -0.33 -13.03 -4.89
N GLU A 84 -1.30 -13.22 -5.77
CA GLU A 84 -1.58 -14.51 -6.42
C GLU A 84 -0.36 -14.98 -7.22
N LYS A 85 0.26 -14.07 -7.98
CA LYS A 85 1.49 -14.40 -8.73
C LYS A 85 2.67 -14.71 -7.83
N ALA A 86 2.87 -13.98 -6.74
CA ALA A 86 3.90 -14.31 -5.77
C ALA A 86 3.74 -15.73 -5.21
N ALA A 87 2.50 -16.14 -4.93
CA ALA A 87 2.20 -17.49 -4.41
C ALA A 87 2.51 -18.61 -5.42
N GLU A 88 2.50 -18.33 -6.72
CA GLU A 88 2.89 -19.28 -7.77
C GLU A 88 4.41 -19.42 -7.92
N CYS A 89 5.19 -18.51 -7.37
CA CYS A 89 6.62 -18.36 -7.60
C CYS A 89 7.46 -18.58 -6.33
N THR A 90 6.97 -19.26 -5.32
CA THR A 90 7.61 -19.44 -3.99
C THR A 90 8.91 -20.24 -4.04
N GLU A 91 9.11 -21.07 -5.07
CA GLU A 91 10.34 -21.85 -5.29
C GLU A 91 11.49 -21.02 -5.89
N MET A 92 11.21 -19.76 -6.26
CA MET A 92 12.19 -18.84 -6.82
C MET A 92 12.98 -18.12 -5.73
N GLU A 93 14.15 -17.59 -6.09
CA GLU A 93 14.83 -16.59 -5.28
C GLU A 93 13.98 -15.32 -5.16
N ILE A 94 14.08 -14.60 -4.03
CA ILE A 94 13.25 -13.42 -3.75
C ILE A 94 13.27 -12.39 -4.90
N PRO A 95 14.40 -11.99 -5.48
CA PRO A 95 14.40 -11.03 -6.58
C PRO A 95 13.58 -11.49 -7.78
N ALA A 96 13.73 -12.76 -8.19
CA ALA A 96 13.00 -13.32 -9.33
C ALA A 96 11.49 -13.48 -9.06
N MET A 97 11.10 -13.92 -7.87
CA MET A 97 9.71 -13.97 -7.43
C MET A 97 9.09 -12.57 -7.43
N TRP A 98 9.85 -11.58 -6.96
CA TRP A 98 9.37 -10.21 -6.90
C TRP A 98 9.23 -9.56 -8.28
N ASP A 99 10.10 -9.90 -9.25
CA ASP A 99 9.93 -9.51 -10.66
C ASP A 99 8.63 -10.03 -11.25
N ALA A 100 8.31 -11.31 -11.01
CA ALA A 100 7.06 -11.89 -11.46
C ALA A 100 5.84 -11.21 -10.79
N THR A 101 5.96 -10.90 -9.50
CA THR A 101 4.95 -10.17 -8.72
C THR A 101 4.69 -8.78 -9.29
N LEU A 102 5.75 -8.03 -9.60
CA LEU A 102 5.66 -6.71 -10.22
C LEU A 102 5.02 -6.77 -11.61
N ALA A 103 5.45 -7.72 -12.45
CA ALA A 103 4.89 -7.89 -13.79
C ALA A 103 3.37 -8.16 -13.76
N ALA A 104 2.92 -9.02 -12.84
CA ALA A 104 1.49 -9.30 -12.66
C ALA A 104 0.72 -8.09 -12.12
N GLY A 105 1.29 -7.36 -11.15
CA GLY A 105 0.72 -6.14 -10.62
C GLY A 105 0.60 -5.03 -11.67
N GLN A 106 1.61 -4.87 -12.50
CA GLN A 106 1.62 -3.89 -13.60
C GLN A 106 0.55 -4.22 -14.65
N ALA A 107 0.45 -5.49 -15.06
CA ALA A 107 -0.60 -5.92 -15.99
C ALA A 107 -2.01 -5.69 -15.40
N ALA A 108 -2.19 -5.96 -14.11
CA ALA A 108 -3.44 -5.69 -13.41
C ALA A 108 -3.77 -4.20 -13.34
N LEU A 109 -2.77 -3.35 -13.13
CA LEU A 109 -2.92 -1.89 -13.12
C LEU A 109 -3.37 -1.37 -14.48
N GLU A 110 -2.74 -1.83 -15.55
CA GLU A 110 -3.08 -1.45 -16.93
C GLU A 110 -4.50 -1.89 -17.32
N ASP A 111 -5.01 -2.97 -16.72
CA ASP A 111 -6.36 -3.46 -16.96
C ASP A 111 -7.45 -2.77 -16.12
N THR A 112 -7.09 -1.96 -15.13
CA THR A 112 -8.06 -1.27 -14.26
C THR A 112 -9.11 -0.45 -15.02
N PRO A 113 -8.80 0.24 -16.16
CA PRO A 113 -9.82 0.95 -16.93
C PRO A 113 -10.87 0.03 -17.58
N ASN A 114 -10.53 -1.23 -17.85
CA ASN A 114 -11.48 -2.19 -18.40
C ASN A 114 -12.45 -2.72 -17.35
N LEU A 115 -12.03 -2.73 -16.07
CA LEU A 115 -12.84 -3.16 -14.94
C LEU A 115 -13.68 -2.03 -14.35
N LEU A 116 -13.22 -0.78 -14.46
CA LEU A 116 -13.88 0.41 -13.92
C LEU A 116 -14.21 1.43 -15.02
N PRO A 117 -15.48 1.53 -15.45
CA PRO A 117 -15.88 2.42 -16.56
C PRO A 117 -15.51 3.90 -16.35
N VAL A 118 -15.45 4.38 -15.10
CA VAL A 118 -15.05 5.75 -14.78
C VAL A 118 -13.59 6.02 -15.15
N LEU A 119 -12.70 5.05 -14.93
CA LEU A 119 -11.29 5.14 -15.31
C LEU A 119 -11.12 5.12 -16.83
N LYS A 120 -11.87 4.25 -17.51
CA LYS A 120 -11.87 4.17 -18.96
C LYS A 120 -12.33 5.49 -19.59
N LYS A 121 -13.39 6.09 -19.06
CA LYS A 121 -13.86 7.40 -19.53
C LYS A 121 -12.85 8.52 -19.30
N ALA A 122 -12.12 8.47 -18.21
CA ALA A 122 -11.08 9.44 -17.89
C ALA A 122 -9.75 9.20 -18.61
N GLY A 123 -9.54 8.01 -19.22
CA GLY A 123 -8.30 7.63 -19.88
C GLY A 123 -7.13 7.43 -18.90
N VAL A 124 -7.40 6.99 -17.69
CA VAL A 124 -6.39 6.81 -16.62
C VAL A 124 -6.50 5.44 -15.97
N VAL A 125 -5.41 4.99 -15.34
CA VAL A 125 -5.38 3.81 -14.47
C VAL A 125 -5.78 4.18 -13.04
N ASP A 126 -6.00 3.18 -12.17
CA ASP A 126 -6.29 3.43 -10.76
C ASP A 126 -5.08 4.04 -10.03
N ALA A 127 -5.26 5.24 -9.48
CA ALA A 127 -4.19 5.96 -8.78
C ALA A 127 -3.73 5.24 -7.50
N GLY A 128 -4.63 4.52 -6.82
CA GLY A 128 -4.28 3.70 -5.66
C GLY A 128 -3.44 2.48 -6.06
N GLY A 129 -3.81 1.81 -7.16
CA GLY A 129 -3.04 0.74 -7.77
C GLY A 129 -1.66 1.21 -8.22
N GLN A 130 -1.58 2.37 -8.87
CA GLN A 130 -0.29 2.96 -9.22
C GLN A 130 0.58 3.22 -7.98
N GLY A 131 -0.02 3.73 -6.90
CA GLY A 131 0.70 4.01 -5.66
C GLY A 131 1.28 2.75 -4.99
N ILE A 132 0.54 1.63 -4.96
CA ILE A 132 1.07 0.38 -4.41
C ILE A 132 2.18 -0.20 -5.27
N MET A 133 2.11 -0.04 -6.60
CA MET A 133 3.17 -0.47 -7.50
C MET A 133 4.47 0.28 -7.24
N PHE A 134 4.45 1.59 -7.01
CA PHE A 134 5.65 2.35 -6.61
C PHE A 134 6.26 1.84 -5.31
N ILE A 135 5.44 1.43 -4.34
CA ILE A 135 5.95 0.82 -3.10
C ILE A 135 6.64 -0.51 -3.42
N PHE A 136 6.03 -1.36 -4.23
CA PHE A 136 6.59 -2.66 -4.62
C PHE A 136 7.87 -2.52 -5.45
N GLU A 137 7.95 -1.53 -6.33
CA GLU A 137 9.17 -1.18 -7.06
C GLU A 137 10.30 -0.74 -6.12
N GLY A 138 9.99 0.07 -5.10
CA GLY A 138 10.95 0.44 -4.06
C GLY A 138 11.47 -0.76 -3.26
N MET A 139 10.61 -1.73 -2.95
CA MET A 139 11.02 -2.99 -2.33
C MET A 139 11.94 -3.81 -3.25
N LYS A 140 11.62 -3.87 -4.55
CA LYS A 140 12.45 -4.55 -5.55
C LYS A 140 13.88 -4.01 -5.59
N GLN A 141 14.05 -2.69 -5.56
CA GLN A 141 15.38 -2.08 -5.55
C GLN A 141 16.26 -2.62 -4.41
N VAL A 142 15.67 -2.80 -3.23
CA VAL A 142 16.39 -3.35 -2.07
C VAL A 142 16.66 -4.84 -2.23
N PHE A 143 15.70 -5.61 -2.75
CA PHE A 143 15.89 -7.05 -3.02
C PHE A 143 16.97 -7.33 -4.07
N ASP A 144 17.19 -6.38 -4.99
CA ASP A 144 18.30 -6.44 -5.97
C ASP A 144 19.66 -5.98 -5.39
N GLY A 145 19.74 -5.71 -4.10
CA GLY A 145 20.95 -5.23 -3.44
C GLY A 145 21.19 -3.72 -3.54
N GLY A 146 20.17 -2.96 -3.93
CA GLY A 146 20.22 -1.49 -3.94
C GLY A 146 20.26 -0.90 -2.53
N GLU A 147 20.82 0.29 -2.41
CA GLU A 147 20.87 1.03 -1.14
C GLU A 147 19.47 1.52 -0.72
N ILE A 148 19.21 1.47 0.58
CA ILE A 148 18.00 2.09 1.17
C ILE A 148 18.15 3.60 1.06
N VAL A 149 17.26 4.25 0.30
CA VAL A 149 17.24 5.71 0.20
C VAL A 149 16.86 6.29 1.57
N ALA A 150 17.76 7.09 2.15
CA ALA A 150 17.47 7.80 3.40
C ALA A 150 16.22 8.67 3.19
N GLY A 151 15.22 8.50 4.06
CA GLY A 151 13.99 9.29 3.99
C GLY A 151 14.34 10.78 4.06
N ALA A 152 13.83 11.57 3.13
CA ALA A 152 13.87 13.02 3.27
C ALA A 152 13.27 13.38 4.63
N GLU A 153 13.98 14.17 5.44
CA GLU A 153 13.43 14.72 6.68
C GLU A 153 12.11 15.40 6.30
N VAL A 154 10.99 14.84 6.79
CA VAL A 154 9.69 15.48 6.62
C VAL A 154 9.78 16.77 7.39
N ALA A 155 10.01 17.87 6.67
CA ALA A 155 10.03 19.21 7.25
C ALA A 155 8.77 19.34 8.11
N ALA A 156 8.96 19.61 9.40
CA ALA A 156 7.87 19.75 10.35
C ALA A 156 6.86 20.74 9.77
N LYS A 157 5.62 20.27 9.55
CA LYS A 157 4.54 21.14 9.07
C LYS A 157 4.50 22.36 9.98
N PRO A 158 4.44 23.58 9.42
CA PRO A 158 4.27 24.78 10.24
C PRO A 158 3.00 24.58 11.09
N LYS A 159 3.13 24.79 12.40
CA LYS A 159 1.97 24.81 13.31
C LYS A 159 1.05 25.91 12.79
N VAL A 160 -0.09 25.51 12.24
CA VAL A 160 -1.18 26.47 11.97
C VAL A 160 -1.62 26.99 13.34
N SER A 161 -1.27 28.24 13.64
CA SER A 161 -1.75 28.93 14.82
C SER A 161 -3.26 28.96 14.80
N SER A 162 -3.90 28.58 15.90
CA SER A 162 -5.35 28.52 16.11
C SER A 162 -6.00 29.90 16.29
N GLU A 163 -5.50 30.94 15.64
CA GLU A 163 -5.98 32.33 15.77
C GLU A 163 -6.82 32.87 14.62
N ALA A 164 -7.46 32.01 13.83
CA ALA A 164 -8.39 32.47 12.80
C ALA A 164 -9.76 31.77 12.87
N ALA A 165 -10.28 31.53 14.07
CA ALA A 165 -11.69 31.16 14.28
C ALA A 165 -12.42 32.35 14.91
N GLY A 166 -12.59 33.41 14.12
CA GLY A 166 -13.29 34.61 14.51
C GLY A 166 -14.28 35.09 13.45
N LYS A 167 -15.56 34.83 13.70
CA LYS A 167 -16.73 35.53 13.13
C LYS A 167 -17.06 35.28 11.65
N GLY A 168 -17.66 34.11 11.36
CA GLY A 168 -18.62 34.02 10.26
C GLY A 168 -20.01 34.38 10.77
N VAL A 169 -20.51 35.53 10.38
CA VAL A 169 -21.90 35.98 10.61
C VAL A 169 -22.78 35.10 9.73
N PHE A 170 -23.57 34.20 10.34
CA PHE A 170 -24.72 33.60 9.69
C PHE A 170 -25.84 34.66 9.68
N THR A 171 -26.13 35.21 8.52
CA THR A 171 -27.36 35.99 8.33
C THR A 171 -28.49 35.01 7.99
N ASP A 172 -29.49 35.00 8.87
CA ASP A 172 -30.83 34.40 8.67
C ASP A 172 -31.57 35.13 7.53
N ASP A 173 -31.43 34.61 6.30
CA ASP A 173 -32.27 35.10 5.18
C ASP A 173 -32.42 34.02 4.07
N LEU A 174 -32.91 32.84 4.41
CA LEU A 174 -33.38 31.85 3.44
C LEU A 174 -34.53 31.00 4.02
N MET A 175 -35.56 31.71 4.55
CA MET A 175 -36.89 31.13 4.73
C MET A 175 -37.95 32.19 4.41
N LYS A 176 -38.21 32.38 3.13
CA LYS A 176 -39.52 32.79 2.61
C LYS A 176 -39.77 32.20 1.25
#